data_7565a674228957f2161b7ed027cd1b72
#
_entry.id   7565a674228957f2161b7ed027cd1b72
#
_cell.length_a   1.000
_cell.length_b   1.000
_cell.length_c   1.000
_cell.angle_alpha   90.00
_cell.angle_beta   90.00
_cell.angle_gamma   90.00
#
_symmetry.space_group_name_H-M   'P 1'
#
loop_
_entity.id
_entity.type
_entity.pdbx_description
1 polymer ?
#
loop_
_entity_poly.entity_id
_entity_poly.type
_entity_poly.pdbx_seq_one_letter_code
_entity_poly.pdbx_strand_id
1 'polypeptide(L)'
;MKKTIALSAALVAMLATSGIAAAADSFPYVRSSSKATVMTNYNECVRTGYWTPALAEGVECDSDVASGKIVLAADMLFNFGSANLKAEGKAMLEELVARMAGLNVEVVMATGYTDRIGSDAVNQRLSERRANAVKTFMVGQGVPADKVQTEGKGSAEPVVTCEDGKGLIKCLAPNRRAVVEVVGTRAQ
;
A
#
# COMPACT_ATOMS: atom_id res chain seq x y z
N MET A 1 -31.18 34.89 -62.67
CA MET A 1 -31.92 35.05 -61.46
C MET A 1 -32.45 33.68 -61.04
N LYS A 2 -31.72 32.88 -60.28
CA LYS A 2 -32.20 31.60 -59.74
C LYS A 2 -31.88 31.60 -58.27
N LYS A 3 -32.92 31.62 -57.43
CA LYS A 3 -32.86 31.54 -56.03
C LYS A 3 -32.72 30.06 -55.61
N THR A 4 -31.65 29.66 -55.05
CA THR A 4 -31.48 28.36 -54.45
C THR A 4 -31.85 28.43 -52.96
N ILE A 5 -32.84 27.67 -52.57
CA ILE A 5 -33.31 27.49 -51.21
C ILE A 5 -32.44 26.41 -50.59
N ALA A 6 -31.67 26.78 -49.57
CA ALA A 6 -30.89 25.81 -48.78
C ALA A 6 -31.78 25.21 -47.69
N LEU A 7 -31.97 23.91 -47.76
CA LEU A 7 -32.63 23.12 -46.70
C LEU A 7 -31.64 22.88 -45.57
N SER A 8 -31.90 23.47 -44.42
CA SER A 8 -31.13 23.20 -43.21
C SER A 8 -31.64 21.91 -42.55
N ALA A 9 -30.88 20.85 -42.69
CA ALA A 9 -31.11 19.63 -41.91
C ALA A 9 -30.61 19.85 -40.47
N ALA A 10 -31.53 19.99 -39.53
CA ALA A 10 -31.22 20.00 -38.12
C ALA A 10 -30.89 18.58 -37.67
N LEU A 11 -29.61 18.32 -37.42
CA LEU A 11 -29.12 17.10 -36.83
C LEU A 11 -29.38 17.16 -35.30
N VAL A 12 -30.42 16.49 -34.84
CA VAL A 12 -30.64 16.29 -33.41
C VAL A 12 -29.62 15.27 -32.90
N ALA A 13 -28.54 15.75 -32.33
CA ALA A 13 -27.59 14.91 -31.57
C ALA A 13 -28.28 14.49 -30.26
N MET A 14 -28.74 13.26 -30.18
CA MET A 14 -29.09 12.63 -28.93
C MET A 14 -27.78 12.45 -28.12
N LEU A 15 -27.55 13.32 -27.16
CA LEU A 15 -26.59 13.11 -26.12
C LEU A 15 -27.10 11.96 -25.26
N ALA A 16 -26.57 10.76 -25.49
CA ALA A 16 -26.63 9.68 -24.53
C ALA A 16 -25.86 10.15 -23.29
N THR A 17 -26.55 10.62 -22.30
CA THR A 17 -25.99 10.78 -20.94
C THR A 17 -25.69 9.40 -20.41
N SER A 18 -24.47 8.92 -20.68
CA SER A 18 -23.87 7.84 -19.91
C SER A 18 -23.88 8.31 -18.48
N GLY A 19 -24.83 7.81 -17.69
CA GLY A 19 -24.81 7.97 -16.26
C GLY A 19 -23.46 7.44 -15.76
N ILE A 20 -22.54 8.34 -15.51
CA ILE A 20 -21.42 8.06 -14.64
C ILE A 20 -22.12 7.78 -13.31
N ALA A 21 -22.23 6.49 -12.94
CA ALA A 21 -22.55 6.11 -11.59
C ALA A 21 -21.47 6.84 -10.76
N ALA A 22 -21.90 7.91 -10.07
CA ALA A 22 -21.06 8.56 -9.09
C ALA A 22 -20.61 7.44 -8.16
N ALA A 23 -19.33 7.12 -8.16
CA ALA A 23 -18.75 6.27 -7.16
C ALA A 23 -19.24 6.86 -5.86
N ALA A 24 -20.04 6.09 -5.11
CA ALA A 24 -20.54 6.51 -3.82
C ALA A 24 -19.34 7.02 -3.05
N ASP A 25 -19.36 8.29 -2.66
CA ASP A 25 -18.26 8.95 -1.97
C ASP A 25 -17.81 8.09 -0.80
N SER A 26 -16.80 7.25 -1.00
CA SER A 26 -16.18 6.44 0.05
C SER A 26 -15.36 7.37 0.94
N PHE A 27 -16.06 8.30 1.59
CA PHE A 27 -15.42 9.24 2.48
C PHE A 27 -15.08 8.52 3.80
N PRO A 28 -13.86 8.68 4.31
CA PRO A 28 -13.39 7.90 5.47
C PRO A 28 -14.09 8.28 6.79
N TYR A 29 -14.77 9.44 6.85
CA TYR A 29 -15.41 9.93 8.06
C TYR A 29 -16.91 10.20 7.85
N VAL A 30 -17.67 10.12 8.95
CA VAL A 30 -19.08 10.52 8.95
C VAL A 30 -19.17 12.03 8.74
N ARG A 31 -20.00 12.45 7.81
CA ARG A 31 -20.28 13.87 7.54
C ARG A 31 -21.70 14.25 7.96
N SER A 32 -21.83 15.45 8.49
CA SER A 32 -23.14 16.08 8.74
C SER A 32 -23.79 16.51 7.41
N SER A 33 -25.06 16.90 7.48
CA SER A 33 -25.78 17.46 6.32
C SER A 33 -25.12 18.72 5.73
N SER A 34 -24.33 19.45 6.51
CA SER A 34 -23.51 20.59 6.08
C SER A 34 -22.15 20.18 5.49
N LYS A 35 -21.90 18.87 5.30
CA LYS A 35 -20.62 18.28 4.86
C LYS A 35 -19.44 18.47 5.83
N ALA A 36 -19.69 18.95 7.04
CA ALA A 36 -18.67 18.99 8.09
C ALA A 36 -18.46 17.58 8.67
N THR A 37 -17.24 17.24 9.03
CA THR A 37 -16.91 15.95 9.65
C THR A 37 -17.51 15.91 11.06
N VAL A 38 -18.14 14.78 11.42
CA VAL A 38 -18.75 14.60 12.74
C VAL A 38 -17.66 14.22 13.74
N MET A 39 -17.62 14.91 14.87
CA MET A 39 -16.65 14.68 15.96
C MET A 39 -17.34 14.11 17.17
N THR A 40 -16.64 13.29 17.93
CA THR A 40 -17.07 12.84 19.27
C THR A 40 -16.89 13.97 20.30
N ASN A 41 -17.43 13.77 21.53
CA ASN A 41 -17.21 14.69 22.64
C ASN A 41 -15.72 14.77 23.09
N TYR A 42 -14.88 13.86 22.61
CA TYR A 42 -13.45 13.82 22.89
C TYR A 42 -12.61 14.43 21.76
N ASN A 43 -13.26 15.14 20.83
CA ASN A 43 -12.62 15.76 19.66
C ASN A 43 -12.02 14.76 18.66
N GLU A 44 -12.54 13.54 18.63
CA GLU A 44 -12.15 12.50 17.69
C GLU A 44 -13.16 12.44 16.54
N CYS A 45 -12.68 12.20 15.32
CA CYS A 45 -13.54 12.05 14.16
C CYS A 45 -14.20 10.68 14.08
N VAL A 46 -15.51 10.66 13.82
CA VAL A 46 -16.24 9.40 13.64
C VAL A 46 -15.88 8.78 12.29
N ARG A 47 -15.15 7.68 12.34
CA ARG A 47 -14.71 6.91 11.16
C ARG A 47 -15.87 6.12 10.54
N THR A 48 -15.88 6.00 9.22
CA THR A 48 -16.81 5.10 8.50
C THR A 48 -16.17 3.73 8.30
N GLY A 49 -16.96 2.75 7.85
CA GLY A 49 -16.44 1.45 7.44
C GLY A 49 -15.49 1.48 6.21
N TYR A 50 -15.41 2.62 5.55
CA TYR A 50 -14.50 2.84 4.42
C TYR A 50 -13.19 3.53 4.83
N TRP A 51 -12.98 3.77 6.13
CA TRP A 51 -11.78 4.43 6.60
C TRP A 51 -10.53 3.59 6.29
N THR A 52 -9.58 4.22 5.62
CA THR A 52 -8.21 3.70 5.45
C THR A 52 -7.24 4.86 5.65
N PRO A 53 -5.99 4.60 6.10
CA PRO A 53 -4.99 5.65 6.27
C PRO A 53 -4.78 6.47 4.99
N ALA A 54 -4.77 5.82 3.82
CA ALA A 54 -4.61 6.49 2.54
C ALA A 54 -5.76 7.43 2.17
N LEU A 55 -7.00 7.11 2.58
CA LEU A 55 -8.17 7.98 2.37
C LEU A 55 -8.25 9.10 3.41
N ALA A 56 -7.64 8.90 4.57
CA ALA A 56 -7.60 9.86 5.66
C ALA A 56 -6.50 10.94 5.46
N GLU A 57 -5.52 10.66 4.60
CA GLU A 57 -4.41 11.57 4.34
C GLU A 57 -4.90 12.92 3.79
N GLY A 58 -4.54 14.01 4.47
CA GLY A 58 -4.96 15.37 4.10
C GLY A 58 -6.37 15.76 4.53
N VAL A 59 -7.10 14.90 5.25
CA VAL A 59 -8.38 15.27 5.88
C VAL A 59 -8.10 15.92 7.23
N GLU A 60 -8.78 17.03 7.52
CA GLU A 60 -8.54 17.88 8.70
C GLU A 60 -8.56 17.11 10.04
N CYS A 61 -9.29 15.99 10.09
CA CYS A 61 -9.42 15.14 11.27
C CYS A 61 -8.23 14.21 11.57
N ASP A 62 -7.52 13.82 10.52
CA ASP A 62 -6.35 12.93 10.62
C ASP A 62 -5.14 13.58 9.91
N SER A 63 -5.05 14.91 10.00
CA SER A 63 -3.89 15.66 9.50
C SER A 63 -2.57 15.16 10.12
N ASP A 64 -2.67 14.51 11.27
CA ASP A 64 -1.55 13.92 11.98
C ASP A 64 -1.28 12.45 11.60
N VAL A 65 -2.18 11.82 10.82
CA VAL A 65 -1.96 10.45 10.36
C VAL A 65 -0.86 10.44 9.31
N ALA A 66 0.19 9.72 9.60
CA ALA A 66 1.28 9.45 8.68
C ALA A 66 1.22 7.98 8.26
N SER A 67 1.11 7.73 6.98
CA SER A 67 1.22 6.37 6.43
C SER A 67 2.34 6.32 5.41
N GLY A 68 3.05 5.22 5.37
CA GLY A 68 4.13 5.01 4.41
C GLY A 68 4.23 3.56 4.01
N LYS A 69 4.46 3.33 2.72
CA LYS A 69 4.71 2.00 2.16
C LYS A 69 6.07 2.00 1.49
N ILE A 70 6.94 1.11 1.91
CA ILE A 70 8.27 0.91 1.32
C ILE A 70 8.35 -0.48 0.75
N VAL A 71 8.77 -0.58 -0.50
CA VAL A 71 9.03 -1.85 -1.18
C VAL A 71 10.53 -2.06 -1.26
N LEU A 72 11.01 -3.14 -0.67
CA LEU A 72 12.42 -3.49 -0.62
C LEU A 72 12.66 -4.76 -1.43
N ALA A 73 13.59 -4.72 -2.38
CA ALA A 73 13.98 -5.91 -3.12
C ALA A 73 14.58 -6.95 -2.17
N ALA A 74 14.09 -8.20 -2.23
CA ALA A 74 14.58 -9.25 -1.33
C ALA A 74 16.07 -9.56 -1.55
N ASP A 75 16.57 -9.38 -2.76
CA ASP A 75 17.98 -9.59 -3.09
C ASP A 75 18.92 -8.54 -2.44
N MET A 76 18.37 -7.38 -2.07
CA MET A 76 19.07 -6.36 -1.27
C MET A 76 19.05 -6.70 0.22
N LEU A 77 17.94 -7.26 0.70
CA LEU A 77 17.76 -7.56 2.11
C LEU A 77 18.41 -8.88 2.54
N PHE A 78 18.35 -9.92 1.69
CA PHE A 78 18.68 -11.29 2.07
C PHE A 78 19.64 -11.95 1.09
N ASN A 79 20.38 -12.94 1.58
CA ASN A 79 21.09 -13.88 0.72
C ASN A 79 20.12 -14.80 -0.04
N PHE A 80 20.57 -15.36 -1.15
CA PHE A 80 19.76 -16.26 -1.98
C PHE A 80 19.19 -17.43 -1.16
N GLY A 81 17.88 -17.68 -1.27
CA GLY A 81 17.19 -18.73 -0.54
C GLY A 81 17.15 -18.57 0.99
N SER A 82 17.66 -17.45 1.52
CA SER A 82 17.83 -17.21 2.95
C SER A 82 16.85 -16.14 3.47
N ALA A 83 16.67 -16.12 4.78
CA ALA A 83 16.03 -15.05 5.53
C ALA A 83 17.03 -14.29 6.43
N ASN A 84 18.34 -14.54 6.27
CA ASN A 84 19.37 -13.81 7.01
C ASN A 84 19.59 -12.45 6.36
N LEU A 85 19.40 -11.38 7.12
CA LEU A 85 19.61 -10.01 6.66
C LEU A 85 21.08 -9.76 6.36
N LYS A 86 21.35 -9.20 5.19
CA LYS A 86 22.65 -8.66 4.80
C LYS A 86 22.95 -7.34 5.52
N ALA A 87 24.19 -6.90 5.45
CA ALA A 87 24.59 -5.60 6.01
C ALA A 87 23.81 -4.44 5.34
N GLU A 88 23.68 -4.47 4.01
CA GLU A 88 22.93 -3.48 3.24
C GLU A 88 21.44 -3.47 3.63
N GLY A 89 20.86 -4.64 3.81
CA GLY A 89 19.47 -4.79 4.24
C GLY A 89 19.23 -4.23 5.64
N LYS A 90 20.16 -4.45 6.56
CA LYS A 90 20.11 -3.87 7.90
C LYS A 90 20.17 -2.34 7.85
N ALA A 91 21.10 -1.77 7.08
CA ALA A 91 21.22 -0.32 6.93
C ALA A 91 19.95 0.32 6.37
N MET A 92 19.29 -0.33 5.38
CA MET A 92 18.02 0.14 4.83
C MET A 92 16.89 0.12 5.88
N LEU A 93 16.85 -0.91 6.71
CA LEU A 93 15.84 -1.01 7.78
C LEU A 93 16.15 -0.05 8.94
N GLU A 94 17.42 0.22 9.25
CA GLU A 94 17.82 1.26 10.20
C GLU A 94 17.39 2.64 9.71
N GLU A 95 17.59 2.96 8.45
CA GLU A 95 17.13 4.22 7.85
C GLU A 95 15.59 4.33 7.92
N LEU A 96 14.87 3.24 7.64
CA LEU A 96 13.42 3.20 7.78
C LEU A 96 13.01 3.50 9.22
N VAL A 97 13.60 2.83 10.21
CA VAL A 97 13.30 3.07 11.64
C VAL A 97 13.64 4.51 12.03
N ALA A 98 14.77 5.06 11.55
CA ALA A 98 15.11 6.46 11.79
C ALA A 98 14.07 7.45 11.22
N ARG A 99 13.49 7.15 10.05
CA ARG A 99 12.40 7.96 9.47
C ARG A 99 11.08 7.85 10.24
N MET A 100 10.91 6.78 11.01
CA MET A 100 9.76 6.62 11.91
C MET A 100 9.93 7.40 13.22
N ALA A 101 11.12 7.94 13.49
CA ALA A 101 11.36 8.78 14.65
C ALA A 101 10.47 10.03 14.59
N GLY A 102 9.76 10.32 15.68
CA GLY A 102 8.76 11.40 15.72
C GLY A 102 7.35 10.97 15.29
N LEU A 103 7.15 9.69 14.99
CA LEU A 103 5.81 9.12 14.82
C LEU A 103 5.39 8.34 16.07
N ASN A 104 4.16 8.51 16.48
CA ASN A 104 3.47 7.57 17.36
C ASN A 104 3.02 6.40 16.48
N VAL A 105 3.87 5.37 16.36
CA VAL A 105 3.58 4.21 15.52
C VAL A 105 2.38 3.45 16.07
N GLU A 106 1.37 3.27 15.23
CA GLU A 106 0.17 2.46 15.53
C GLU A 106 0.37 1.01 15.09
N VAL A 107 0.81 0.83 13.84
CA VAL A 107 1.08 -0.49 13.28
C VAL A 107 2.18 -0.43 12.21
N VAL A 108 2.99 -1.46 12.17
CA VAL A 108 3.94 -1.77 11.11
C VAL A 108 3.59 -3.14 10.58
N MET A 109 3.29 -3.25 9.29
CA MET A 109 3.05 -4.51 8.61
C MET A 109 4.26 -4.86 7.75
N ALA A 110 4.95 -5.95 8.04
CA ALA A 110 6.04 -6.48 7.22
C ALA A 110 5.55 -7.70 6.44
N THR A 111 5.44 -7.57 5.13
CA THR A 111 4.96 -8.64 4.23
C THR A 111 6.08 -9.15 3.34
N GLY A 112 6.32 -10.45 3.36
CA GLY A 112 7.30 -11.11 2.51
C GLY A 112 6.66 -11.73 1.26
N TYR A 113 7.36 -11.64 0.14
CA TYR A 113 6.96 -12.22 -1.14
C TYR A 113 8.11 -12.98 -1.78
N THR A 114 7.79 -13.98 -2.58
CA THR A 114 8.73 -14.73 -3.43
C THR A 114 8.31 -14.63 -4.88
N ASP A 115 9.16 -15.10 -5.77
CA ASP A 115 8.74 -15.46 -7.12
C ASP A 115 8.08 -16.86 -7.15
N ARG A 116 7.63 -17.26 -8.33
CA ARG A 116 6.94 -18.56 -8.53
C ARG A 116 7.87 -19.76 -8.65
N ILE A 117 9.19 -19.56 -8.55
CA ILE A 117 10.15 -20.68 -8.68
C ILE A 117 10.16 -21.47 -7.38
N GLY A 118 9.94 -22.78 -7.49
CA GLY A 118 9.84 -23.69 -6.36
C GLY A 118 8.40 -24.06 -6.02
N SER A 119 8.20 -24.80 -4.95
CA SER A 119 6.85 -25.16 -4.50
C SER A 119 6.23 -24.05 -3.64
N ASP A 120 4.89 -23.94 -3.70
CA ASP A 120 4.15 -22.94 -2.91
C ASP A 120 4.43 -23.08 -1.42
N ALA A 121 4.51 -24.30 -0.90
CA ALA A 121 4.80 -24.55 0.51
C ALA A 121 6.21 -24.06 0.94
N VAL A 122 7.21 -24.15 0.05
CA VAL A 122 8.56 -23.63 0.30
C VAL A 122 8.55 -22.10 0.24
N ASN A 123 7.88 -21.54 -0.77
CA ASN A 123 7.76 -20.11 -0.96
C ASN A 123 6.98 -19.45 0.19
N GLN A 124 5.91 -20.07 0.65
CA GLN A 124 5.15 -19.60 1.81
C GLN A 124 6.04 -19.52 3.05
N ARG A 125 6.72 -20.61 3.40
CA ARG A 125 7.62 -20.62 4.56
C ARG A 125 8.80 -19.65 4.43
N LEU A 126 9.34 -19.46 3.21
CA LEU A 126 10.44 -18.53 2.99
C LEU A 126 9.99 -17.09 3.18
N SER A 127 8.84 -16.72 2.64
CA SER A 127 8.26 -15.37 2.78
C SER A 127 7.93 -15.03 4.23
N GLU A 128 7.37 -15.97 4.99
CA GLU A 128 7.12 -15.82 6.43
C GLU A 128 8.41 -15.62 7.23
N ARG A 129 9.44 -16.44 6.98
CA ARG A 129 10.74 -16.28 7.66
C ARG A 129 11.38 -14.92 7.37
N ARG A 130 11.26 -14.42 6.13
CA ARG A 130 11.77 -13.11 5.73
C ARG A 130 11.03 -11.98 6.43
N ALA A 131 9.70 -12.03 6.46
CA ALA A 131 8.88 -11.06 7.19
C ALA A 131 9.23 -11.05 8.69
N ASN A 132 9.39 -12.22 9.29
CA ASN A 132 9.79 -12.35 10.69
C ASN A 132 11.22 -11.83 10.96
N ALA A 133 12.16 -12.00 10.03
CA ALA A 133 13.51 -11.44 10.15
C ALA A 133 13.49 -9.91 10.13
N VAL A 134 12.65 -9.30 9.28
CA VAL A 134 12.42 -7.85 9.27
C VAL A 134 11.85 -7.40 10.62
N LYS A 135 10.79 -8.05 11.12
CA LYS A 135 10.21 -7.76 12.44
C LYS A 135 11.27 -7.83 13.54
N THR A 136 11.99 -8.95 13.63
CA THR A 136 13.01 -9.15 14.67
C THR A 136 14.05 -8.03 14.65
N PHE A 137 14.46 -7.61 13.46
CA PHE A 137 15.42 -6.53 13.31
C PHE A 137 14.82 -5.17 13.76
N MET A 138 13.62 -4.81 13.28
CA MET A 138 12.97 -3.55 13.65
C MET A 138 12.70 -3.46 15.16
N VAL A 139 12.28 -4.56 15.79
CA VAL A 139 12.10 -4.64 17.23
C VAL A 139 13.44 -4.46 17.96
N GLY A 140 14.52 -5.05 17.44
CA GLY A 140 15.88 -4.83 17.96
C GLY A 140 16.36 -3.38 17.84
N GLN A 141 15.81 -2.61 16.91
CA GLN A 141 16.05 -1.17 16.73
C GLN A 141 15.10 -0.28 17.58
N GLY A 142 14.25 -0.87 18.42
CA GLY A 142 13.40 -0.14 19.35
C GLY A 142 11.94 0.03 18.93
N VAL A 143 11.52 -0.53 17.79
CA VAL A 143 10.09 -0.54 17.43
C VAL A 143 9.35 -1.50 18.35
N PRO A 144 8.23 -1.10 19.00
CA PRO A 144 7.49 -1.97 19.92
C PRO A 144 7.02 -3.25 19.22
N ALA A 145 7.25 -4.40 19.84
CA ALA A 145 6.99 -5.71 19.22
C ALA A 145 5.51 -5.99 18.95
N ASP A 146 4.62 -5.44 19.77
CA ASP A 146 3.17 -5.51 19.66
C ASP A 146 2.64 -4.68 18.47
N LYS A 147 3.41 -3.68 18.03
CA LYS A 147 3.07 -2.85 16.87
C LYS A 147 3.51 -3.47 15.54
N VAL A 148 4.44 -4.42 15.54
CA VAL A 148 4.95 -5.03 14.31
C VAL A 148 4.23 -6.34 14.03
N GLN A 149 3.49 -6.38 12.93
CA GLN A 149 2.83 -7.57 12.41
C GLN A 149 3.60 -8.11 11.20
N THR A 150 3.48 -9.41 10.93
CA THR A 150 4.17 -10.05 9.80
C THR A 150 3.24 -10.94 9.02
N GLU A 151 3.40 -10.95 7.70
CA GLU A 151 2.69 -11.84 6.81
C GLU A 151 3.65 -12.39 5.74
N GLY A 152 3.55 -13.67 5.43
CA GLY A 152 4.19 -14.27 4.26
C GLY A 152 3.12 -14.59 3.22
N LYS A 153 3.28 -14.10 2.01
CA LYS A 153 2.35 -14.35 0.89
C LYS A 153 2.91 -15.27 -0.18
N GLY A 154 4.11 -15.80 0.03
CA GLY A 154 4.75 -16.65 -0.96
C GLY A 154 4.76 -16.01 -2.35
N SER A 155 4.33 -16.74 -3.36
CA SER A 155 4.22 -16.31 -4.76
C SER A 155 2.82 -15.83 -5.17
N ALA A 156 1.87 -15.69 -4.22
CA ALA A 156 0.45 -15.46 -4.51
C ALA A 156 0.15 -14.11 -5.18
N GLU A 157 0.96 -13.09 -4.95
CA GLU A 157 0.73 -11.72 -5.47
C GLU A 157 1.91 -11.23 -6.32
N PRO A 158 2.06 -11.73 -7.56
CA PRO A 158 3.13 -11.29 -8.44
C PRO A 158 2.89 -9.86 -8.94
N VAL A 159 3.95 -9.05 -8.98
CA VAL A 159 3.93 -7.71 -9.60
C VAL A 159 4.33 -7.75 -11.08
N VAL A 160 5.02 -8.81 -11.49
CA VAL A 160 5.33 -9.10 -12.88
C VAL A 160 5.07 -10.57 -13.20
N THR A 161 4.59 -10.81 -14.41
CA THR A 161 4.47 -12.15 -14.99
C THR A 161 5.53 -12.31 -16.08
N CYS A 162 6.18 -13.46 -16.14
CA CYS A 162 7.27 -13.74 -17.07
C CYS A 162 7.04 -15.07 -17.76
N GLU A 163 7.38 -15.16 -19.04
CA GLU A 163 7.40 -16.43 -19.77
C GLU A 163 8.59 -17.28 -19.35
N ASP A 164 8.45 -18.58 -19.46
CA ASP A 164 9.52 -19.53 -19.18
C ASP A 164 10.61 -19.42 -20.23
N GLY A 165 11.88 -19.54 -19.82
CA GLY A 165 13.00 -19.48 -20.74
C GLY A 165 14.20 -18.70 -20.23
N LYS A 166 15.06 -18.28 -21.16
CA LYS A 166 16.26 -17.51 -20.83
C LYS A 166 15.89 -16.16 -20.19
N GLY A 167 16.48 -15.89 -19.04
CA GLY A 167 16.26 -14.63 -18.31
C GLY A 167 15.10 -14.63 -17.34
N LEU A 168 14.38 -15.75 -17.17
CA LEU A 168 13.26 -15.89 -16.25
C LEU A 168 13.59 -15.37 -14.84
N ILE A 169 14.72 -15.79 -14.25
CA ILE A 169 15.12 -15.39 -12.88
C ILE A 169 15.25 -13.86 -12.77
N LYS A 170 15.82 -13.21 -13.80
CA LYS A 170 15.97 -11.76 -13.84
C LYS A 170 14.63 -11.06 -14.02
N CYS A 171 13.79 -11.58 -14.90
CA CYS A 171 12.43 -11.04 -15.11
C CYS A 171 11.59 -11.12 -13.84
N LEU A 172 11.67 -12.22 -13.09
CA LEU A 172 10.93 -12.43 -11.85
C LEU A 172 11.50 -11.68 -10.63
N ALA A 173 12.65 -11.00 -10.75
CA ALA A 173 13.28 -10.32 -9.63
C ALA A 173 12.36 -9.35 -8.86
N PRO A 174 11.48 -8.55 -9.50
CA PRO A 174 10.55 -7.66 -8.79
C PRO A 174 9.55 -8.40 -7.87
N ASN A 175 9.24 -9.66 -8.17
CA ASN A 175 8.35 -10.46 -7.32
C ASN A 175 9.02 -10.82 -5.98
N ARG A 176 10.34 -10.98 -5.98
CA ARG A 176 11.12 -11.22 -4.76
C ARG A 176 11.30 -9.89 -4.02
N ARG A 177 10.39 -9.62 -3.10
CA ARG A 177 10.36 -8.36 -2.35
C ARG A 177 9.91 -8.55 -0.92
N ALA A 178 10.24 -7.61 -0.07
CA ALA A 178 9.57 -7.37 1.21
C ALA A 178 8.90 -6.00 1.16
N VAL A 179 7.70 -5.90 1.69
CA VAL A 179 6.95 -4.66 1.79
C VAL A 179 6.82 -4.32 3.26
N VAL A 180 7.16 -3.10 3.64
CA VAL A 180 6.94 -2.60 5.00
C VAL A 180 5.98 -1.42 4.89
N GLU A 181 4.83 -1.56 5.51
CA GLU A 181 3.82 -0.52 5.63
C GLU A 181 3.80 -0.03 7.06
N VAL A 182 3.87 1.28 7.23
CA VAL A 182 3.87 1.94 8.54
C VAL A 182 2.67 2.86 8.62
N VAL A 183 1.93 2.76 9.69
CA VAL A 183 0.85 3.68 10.04
C VAL A 183 1.12 4.24 11.43
N GLY A 184 0.95 5.53 11.58
CA GLY A 184 1.13 6.21 12.85
C GLY A 184 0.64 7.64 12.78
N THR A 185 0.70 8.34 13.87
CA THR A 185 0.41 9.78 13.96
C THR A 185 1.69 10.56 14.24
N ARG A 186 1.74 11.80 13.79
CA ARG A 186 2.87 12.67 14.11
C ARG A 186 2.83 13.01 15.60
N ALA A 187 3.96 12.85 16.29
CA ALA A 187 4.09 13.35 17.66
C ALA A 187 4.01 14.87 17.63
N GLN A 188 3.09 15.43 18.43
CA GLN A 188 2.93 16.89 18.61
C GLN A 188 4.02 17.43 19.53
#